data_09685bb2c9e417c7d36d4e120ea0e9f9
#
_entry.id   09685bb2c9e417c7d36d4e120ea0e9f9
#
_cell.length_a   1.000
_cell.length_b   1.000
_cell.length_c   1.000
_cell.angle_alpha   90.00
_cell.angle_beta   90.00
_cell.angle_gamma   90.00
#
_symmetry.space_group_name_H-M   'P 1'
#
loop_
_entity.id
_entity.type
_entity.pdbx_description
1 polymer ?
#
loop_
_entity_poly.entity_id
_entity_poly.type
_entity_poly.pdbx_seq_one_letter_code
_entity_poly.pdbx_strand_id
1 'polypeptide(L)'
;MRRCRQLALLLVLISLSLHAGDDKRKQAFFLKPNQTLDLQSPSIVTAKQNCENWALAAGLETMLRRQNVPLDQNFWVMRINYGELCVSHLPSMDQLSNVVNNEFVLDDGRHVRLELHFIAGAPTNVDNILAALKQQQPSLLFWRGHPYFLTGATFDERIGRDGTRMFDVKELRLAETFSKQPGVTFEKGRDNLSEIEGTLTVSVIPL
;
A
#
# COMPACT_ATOMS: atom_id res chain seq x y z
N MET A 1 -24.96 -18.40 -74.65
CA MET A 1 -25.56 -17.91 -73.40
C MET A 1 -25.31 -18.88 -72.23
N ARG A 2 -24.08 -19.28 -71.94
CA ARG A 2 -23.76 -20.23 -70.83
C ARG A 2 -22.58 -19.82 -69.94
N ARG A 3 -22.08 -18.57 -70.02
CA ARG A 3 -20.91 -18.10 -69.25
C ARG A 3 -21.21 -17.09 -68.12
N CYS A 4 -22.43 -16.68 -67.93
CA CYS A 4 -22.80 -15.65 -66.91
C CYS A 4 -23.35 -16.21 -65.59
N ARG A 5 -23.54 -17.54 -65.45
CA ARG A 5 -24.09 -18.16 -64.24
C ARG A 5 -23.04 -18.64 -63.23
N GLN A 6 -21.76 -18.72 -63.60
CA GLN A 6 -20.70 -19.19 -62.69
C GLN A 6 -20.00 -18.09 -61.89
N LEU A 7 -20.16 -16.80 -62.29
CA LEU A 7 -19.54 -15.70 -61.54
C LEU A 7 -20.38 -15.23 -60.33
N ALA A 8 -21.67 -15.54 -60.32
CA ALA A 8 -22.53 -15.13 -59.20
C ALA A 8 -22.43 -16.01 -57.96
N LEU A 9 -21.94 -17.25 -58.12
CA LEU A 9 -21.77 -18.18 -56.96
C LEU A 9 -20.47 -17.99 -56.21
N LEU A 10 -19.45 -17.37 -56.82
CA LEU A 10 -18.16 -17.14 -56.18
C LEU A 10 -18.16 -15.89 -55.25
N LEU A 11 -19.05 -14.93 -55.50
CA LEU A 11 -19.13 -13.73 -54.70
C LEU A 11 -19.95 -13.88 -53.38
N VAL A 12 -20.78 -14.93 -53.28
CA VAL A 12 -21.55 -15.24 -52.08
C VAL A 12 -20.72 -16.01 -51.04
N LEU A 13 -19.68 -16.70 -51.44
CA LEU A 13 -18.80 -17.44 -50.53
C LEU A 13 -17.72 -16.57 -49.87
N ILE A 14 -17.42 -15.40 -50.41
CA ILE A 14 -16.42 -14.47 -49.83
C ILE A 14 -17.02 -13.57 -48.77
N SER A 15 -18.36 -13.37 -48.76
CA SER A 15 -19.02 -12.53 -47.75
C SER A 15 -19.35 -13.24 -46.43
N LEU A 16 -19.14 -14.57 -46.35
CA LEU A 16 -19.40 -15.33 -45.11
C LEU A 16 -18.17 -15.56 -44.24
N SER A 17 -16.97 -15.18 -44.71
CA SER A 17 -15.72 -15.37 -43.96
C SER A 17 -15.20 -14.12 -43.22
N LEU A 18 -15.94 -13.02 -43.24
CA LEU A 18 -15.54 -11.75 -42.61
C LEU A 18 -16.25 -11.45 -41.27
N HIS A 19 -17.00 -12.40 -40.73
CA HIS A 19 -17.62 -12.27 -39.41
C HIS A 19 -17.10 -13.24 -38.35
N ALA A 20 -15.94 -13.84 -38.60
CA ALA A 20 -15.26 -14.67 -37.61
C ALA A 20 -14.08 -13.88 -37.03
N GLY A 21 -14.33 -12.96 -36.14
CA GLY A 21 -13.20 -12.32 -35.52
C GLY A 21 -13.51 -11.07 -34.74
N ASP A 22 -14.19 -11.16 -33.67
CA ASP A 22 -13.90 -10.39 -32.43
C ASP A 22 -14.68 -10.99 -31.25
N ASP A 23 -14.57 -12.29 -31.10
CA ASP A 23 -14.90 -12.91 -29.83
C ASP A 23 -13.73 -12.58 -28.88
N LYS A 24 -13.61 -11.30 -28.48
CA LYS A 24 -12.92 -10.91 -27.26
C LYS A 24 -13.60 -11.73 -26.18
N ARG A 25 -13.04 -12.93 -25.92
CA ARG A 25 -13.41 -13.78 -24.80
C ARG A 25 -13.52 -12.88 -23.59
N LYS A 26 -14.74 -12.48 -23.26
CA LYS A 26 -15.04 -11.80 -22.01
C LYS A 26 -14.50 -12.71 -20.96
N GLN A 27 -13.31 -12.39 -20.42
CA GLN A 27 -12.72 -13.13 -19.31
C GLN A 27 -13.77 -13.09 -18.21
N ALA A 28 -14.42 -14.22 -17.99
CA ALA A 28 -15.41 -14.31 -16.94
C ALA A 28 -14.63 -14.28 -15.61
N PHE A 29 -14.68 -13.15 -14.92
CA PHE A 29 -14.15 -12.99 -13.58
C PHE A 29 -15.26 -13.33 -12.59
N PHE A 30 -14.87 -13.99 -11.51
CA PHE A 30 -15.70 -14.06 -10.32
C PHE A 30 -15.42 -12.81 -9.47
N LEU A 31 -16.44 -11.98 -9.24
CA LEU A 31 -16.34 -10.74 -8.47
C LEU A 31 -16.78 -10.99 -7.03
N LYS A 32 -15.92 -10.67 -6.07
CA LYS A 32 -16.26 -10.52 -4.66
C LYS A 32 -16.23 -9.03 -4.32
N PRO A 33 -17.38 -8.37 -4.26
CA PRO A 33 -17.44 -6.94 -3.99
C PRO A 33 -17.24 -6.64 -2.51
N ASN A 34 -16.78 -5.42 -2.22
CA ASN A 34 -16.75 -4.82 -0.89
C ASN A 34 -16.10 -5.70 0.19
N GLN A 35 -14.99 -6.33 -0.15
CA GLN A 35 -14.18 -7.02 0.85
C GLN A 35 -13.51 -5.99 1.76
N THR A 36 -13.45 -6.26 3.05
CA THR A 36 -12.85 -5.37 4.04
C THR A 36 -11.77 -6.10 4.81
N LEU A 37 -10.65 -5.43 4.99
CA LEU A 37 -9.56 -5.86 5.87
C LEU A 37 -9.22 -4.72 6.82
N ASP A 38 -9.10 -5.03 8.10
CA ASP A 38 -8.74 -4.08 9.14
C ASP A 38 -7.69 -4.66 10.08
N LEU A 39 -6.84 -3.80 10.63
CA LEU A 39 -5.97 -4.19 11.73
C LEU A 39 -6.82 -4.42 12.98
N GLN A 40 -6.63 -5.57 13.63
CA GLN A 40 -7.49 -6.03 14.74
C GLN A 40 -7.19 -5.35 16.08
N SER A 41 -6.21 -4.47 16.16
CA SER A 41 -5.83 -3.87 17.45
C SER A 41 -6.61 -2.58 17.71
N PRO A 42 -7.24 -2.43 18.89
CA PRO A 42 -7.97 -1.22 19.26
C PRO A 42 -7.08 0.01 19.48
N SER A 43 -5.79 -0.17 19.73
CA SER A 43 -4.81 0.93 19.85
C SER A 43 -3.83 0.89 18.69
N ILE A 44 -4.28 1.29 17.52
CA ILE A 44 -3.46 1.27 16.31
C ILE A 44 -2.29 2.25 16.43
N VAL A 45 -2.56 3.40 17.03
CA VAL A 45 -1.55 4.43 17.30
C VAL A 45 -1.19 4.37 18.78
N THR A 46 -0.09 3.70 19.08
CA THR A 46 0.39 3.55 20.48
C THR A 46 1.29 4.70 20.92
N ALA A 47 1.98 5.34 20.01
CA ALA A 47 2.83 6.50 20.27
C ALA A 47 2.11 7.77 19.82
N LYS A 48 1.87 8.67 20.79
CA LYS A 48 1.40 10.01 20.48
C LYS A 48 2.58 10.87 20.05
N GLN A 49 2.36 11.66 19.03
CA GLN A 49 3.34 12.58 18.52
C GLN A 49 3.67 13.64 19.58
N ASN A 50 4.93 13.77 19.99
CA ASN A 50 5.35 14.75 21.00
C ASN A 50 5.44 16.18 20.43
N CYS A 51 5.63 16.29 19.11
CA CYS A 51 5.67 17.53 18.37
C CYS A 51 4.88 17.36 17.07
N GLU A 52 4.19 18.39 16.61
CA GLU A 52 3.35 18.33 15.40
C GLU A 52 4.07 17.88 14.12
N ASN A 53 5.38 18.04 14.08
CA ASN A 53 6.21 17.69 12.94
C ASN A 53 6.90 16.31 13.06
N TRP A 54 6.62 15.55 14.11
CA TRP A 54 7.26 14.26 14.36
C TRP A 54 6.45 13.03 13.90
N ALA A 55 5.54 13.22 12.96
CA ALA A 55 4.63 12.17 12.49
C ALA A 55 5.38 10.90 12.04
N LEU A 56 6.47 11.04 11.28
CA LEU A 56 7.28 9.90 10.84
C LEU A 56 7.95 9.17 12.03
N ALA A 57 8.54 9.91 12.95
CA ALA A 57 9.22 9.33 14.12
C ALA A 57 8.23 8.59 15.04
N ALA A 58 7.06 9.19 15.30
CA ALA A 58 5.98 8.54 16.04
C ALA A 58 5.42 7.32 15.29
N GLY A 59 5.40 7.38 13.96
CA GLY A 59 5.05 6.26 13.11
C GLY A 59 6.03 5.08 13.25
N LEU A 60 7.33 5.35 13.19
CA LEU A 60 8.38 4.34 13.40
C LEU A 60 8.29 3.74 14.80
N GLU A 61 8.16 4.58 15.84
CA GLU A 61 7.98 4.10 17.22
C GLU A 61 6.78 3.14 17.32
N THR A 62 5.63 3.51 16.74
CA THR A 62 4.43 2.66 16.79
C THR A 62 4.64 1.32 16.07
N MET A 63 5.23 1.32 14.87
CA MET A 63 5.50 0.09 14.13
C MET A 63 6.43 -0.84 14.89
N LEU A 64 7.48 -0.29 15.53
CA LEU A 64 8.47 -1.05 16.23
C LEU A 64 7.98 -1.56 17.60
N ARG A 65 7.20 -0.77 18.33
CA ARG A 65 6.56 -1.23 19.59
C ARG A 65 5.65 -2.42 19.36
N ARG A 66 4.93 -2.47 18.24
CA ARG A 66 4.10 -3.64 17.87
C ARG A 66 4.94 -4.90 17.59
N GLN A 67 6.22 -4.74 17.29
CA GLN A 67 7.19 -5.82 17.11
C GLN A 67 8.11 -6.00 18.35
N ASN A 68 7.69 -5.46 19.51
CA ASN A 68 8.43 -5.51 20.78
C ASN A 68 9.82 -4.86 20.75
N VAL A 69 10.00 -3.83 19.92
CA VAL A 69 11.23 -3.03 19.85
C VAL A 69 10.93 -1.63 20.42
N PRO A 70 11.45 -1.29 21.63
CA PRO A 70 11.09 -0.07 22.34
C PRO A 70 11.98 1.13 21.96
N LEU A 71 12.18 1.36 20.67
CA LEU A 71 12.85 2.57 20.16
C LEU A 71 11.82 3.68 19.97
N ASP A 72 11.91 4.72 20.80
CA ASP A 72 10.93 5.81 20.85
C ASP A 72 11.14 6.87 19.75
N GLN A 73 10.21 7.81 19.67
CA GLN A 73 10.28 8.86 18.65
C GLN A 73 11.46 9.82 18.88
N ASN A 74 11.89 10.06 20.12
CA ASN A 74 13.07 10.92 20.39
C ASN A 74 14.32 10.29 19.80
N PHE A 75 14.47 8.96 19.97
CA PHE A 75 15.55 8.20 19.37
C PHE A 75 15.60 8.39 17.83
N TRP A 76 14.46 8.36 17.18
CA TRP A 76 14.38 8.54 15.72
C TRP A 76 14.61 9.99 15.30
N VAL A 77 14.04 10.95 16.01
CA VAL A 77 14.22 12.38 15.68
C VAL A 77 15.69 12.79 15.81
N MET A 78 16.38 12.35 16.85
CA MET A 78 17.80 12.61 17.02
C MET A 78 18.64 12.12 15.83
N ARG A 79 18.27 11.00 15.24
CA ARG A 79 18.98 10.40 14.10
C ARG A 79 18.56 10.98 12.76
N ILE A 80 17.27 11.30 12.58
CA ILE A 80 16.73 11.82 11.32
C ILE A 80 17.05 13.32 11.19
N ASN A 81 16.85 14.07 12.26
CA ASN A 81 16.96 15.54 12.23
C ASN A 81 18.27 16.07 12.84
N TYR A 82 19.16 15.18 13.25
CA TYR A 82 20.41 15.54 13.93
C TYR A 82 20.21 16.41 15.20
N GLY A 83 19.05 16.25 15.86
CA GLY A 83 18.71 16.93 17.10
C GLY A 83 17.21 16.89 17.41
N GLU A 84 16.85 17.24 18.66
CA GLU A 84 15.44 17.27 19.13
C GLU A 84 14.68 18.52 18.66
N LEU A 85 14.85 18.94 17.43
CA LEU A 85 14.15 20.10 16.91
C LEU A 85 12.76 19.73 16.41
N CYS A 86 11.75 20.50 16.79
CA CYS A 86 10.39 20.39 16.26
C CYS A 86 10.30 21.05 14.89
N VAL A 87 11.00 20.48 13.92
CA VAL A 87 11.05 20.97 12.53
C VAL A 87 10.34 19.99 11.61
N SER A 88 9.62 20.51 10.63
CA SER A 88 9.05 19.71 9.55
C SER A 88 10.17 19.31 8.61
N HIS A 89 10.68 18.11 8.79
CA HIS A 89 11.66 17.52 7.87
C HIS A 89 11.27 16.08 7.58
N LEU A 90 10.91 15.83 6.33
CA LEU A 90 10.84 14.48 5.80
C LEU A 90 12.18 14.18 5.14
N PRO A 91 12.97 13.23 5.68
CA PRO A 91 14.20 12.82 5.05
C PRO A 91 13.91 12.18 3.68
N SER A 92 14.87 12.17 2.78
CA SER A 92 14.77 11.31 1.60
C SER A 92 14.69 9.84 2.06
N MET A 93 14.10 8.97 1.23
CA MET A 93 14.00 7.55 1.57
C MET A 93 15.39 6.90 1.72
N ASP A 94 16.39 7.36 0.99
CA ASP A 94 17.77 6.90 1.14
C ASP A 94 18.35 7.30 2.51
N GLN A 95 18.13 8.53 2.95
CA GLN A 95 18.54 8.99 4.27
C GLN A 95 17.84 8.19 5.37
N LEU A 96 16.53 7.98 5.22
CA LEU A 96 15.76 7.20 6.17
C LEU A 96 16.24 5.73 6.22
N SER A 97 16.49 5.12 5.08
CA SER A 97 17.03 3.76 4.98
C SER A 97 18.41 3.65 5.68
N ASN A 98 19.28 4.62 5.46
CA ASN A 98 20.61 4.64 6.12
C ASN A 98 20.52 4.77 7.64
N VAL A 99 19.48 5.41 8.16
CA VAL A 99 19.25 5.56 9.60
C VAL A 99 18.59 4.33 10.21
N VAL A 100 17.63 3.72 9.51
CA VAL A 100 16.84 2.61 10.03
C VAL A 100 17.50 1.25 9.79
N ASN A 101 18.12 1.01 8.62
CA ASN A 101 18.71 -0.28 8.25
C ASN A 101 20.05 -0.51 8.98
N ASN A 102 19.95 -0.73 10.30
CA ASN A 102 21.09 -0.92 11.17
C ASN A 102 20.81 -2.01 12.21
N GLU A 103 21.88 -2.42 12.89
CA GLU A 103 21.82 -3.27 14.05
C GLU A 103 21.72 -2.42 15.32
N PHE A 104 20.86 -2.85 16.22
CA PHE A 104 20.59 -2.16 17.48
C PHE A 104 20.69 -3.12 18.64
N VAL A 105 21.34 -2.67 19.70
CA VAL A 105 21.30 -3.32 21.01
C VAL A 105 20.25 -2.61 21.84
N LEU A 106 19.23 -3.36 22.25
CA LEU A 106 18.14 -2.83 23.06
C LEU A 106 18.53 -2.80 24.54
N ASP A 107 17.85 -2.00 25.35
CA ASP A 107 18.13 -1.86 26.79
C ASP A 107 17.95 -3.19 27.57
N ASP A 108 17.15 -4.10 27.02
CA ASP A 108 16.96 -5.45 27.59
C ASP A 108 18.03 -6.47 27.15
N GLY A 109 19.06 -6.03 26.42
CA GLY A 109 20.17 -6.86 25.93
C GLY A 109 19.89 -7.62 24.64
N ARG A 110 18.70 -7.51 24.05
CA ARG A 110 18.43 -8.11 22.73
C ARG A 110 19.17 -7.36 21.63
N HIS A 111 19.65 -8.11 20.65
CA HIS A 111 20.22 -7.58 19.42
C HIS A 111 19.22 -7.78 18.29
N VAL A 112 18.95 -6.71 17.56
CA VAL A 112 18.02 -6.73 16.44
C VAL A 112 18.61 -5.98 15.24
N ARG A 113 18.34 -6.46 14.05
CA ARG A 113 18.55 -5.71 12.81
C ARG A 113 17.20 -5.25 12.28
N LEU A 114 17.13 -3.97 11.93
CA LEU A 114 15.95 -3.40 11.30
C LEU A 114 16.18 -3.32 9.79
N GLU A 115 15.12 -3.63 9.03
CA GLU A 115 15.09 -3.49 7.58
C GLU A 115 13.86 -2.70 7.18
N LEU A 116 14.10 -1.52 6.59
CA LEU A 116 13.08 -0.64 6.06
C LEU A 116 12.79 -1.02 4.60
N HIS A 117 11.53 -1.21 4.28
CA HIS A 117 11.05 -1.46 2.94
C HIS A 117 10.12 -0.32 2.51
N PHE A 118 10.53 0.41 1.49
CA PHE A 118 9.71 1.48 0.90
C PHE A 118 9.35 1.13 -0.53
N ILE A 119 8.05 1.23 -0.83
CA ILE A 119 7.50 1.03 -2.18
C ILE A 119 6.97 2.37 -2.63
N ALA A 120 7.67 2.99 -3.59
CA ALA A 120 7.33 4.31 -4.11
C ALA A 120 6.07 4.27 -4.98
N GLY A 121 5.33 5.37 -4.93
CA GLY A 121 4.14 5.63 -5.74
C GLY A 121 2.87 5.00 -5.17
N ALA A 122 1.77 5.30 -5.85
CA ALA A 122 0.52 4.61 -5.58
C ALA A 122 0.75 3.12 -5.82
N PRO A 123 0.27 2.27 -4.90
CA PRO A 123 0.40 0.84 -5.09
C PRO A 123 -0.39 0.45 -6.34
N THR A 124 0.31 0.32 -7.45
CA THR A 124 -0.23 -0.24 -8.70
C THR A 124 -0.59 -1.72 -8.49
N ASN A 125 0.09 -2.34 -7.56
CA ASN A 125 -0.25 -3.65 -7.04
C ASN A 125 -0.65 -3.51 -5.56
N VAL A 126 -1.94 -3.51 -5.30
CA VAL A 126 -2.52 -3.43 -3.96
C VAL A 126 -2.18 -4.64 -3.10
N ASP A 127 -1.63 -5.71 -3.70
CA ASP A 127 -1.27 -6.94 -3.01
C ASP A 127 -0.40 -6.67 -1.78
N ASN A 128 0.54 -5.73 -1.87
CA ASN A 128 1.44 -5.42 -0.75
C ASN A 128 0.71 -4.77 0.43
N ILE A 129 -0.19 -3.82 0.18
CA ILE A 129 -1.02 -3.22 1.23
C ILE A 129 -1.91 -4.27 1.87
N LEU A 130 -2.60 -5.06 1.04
CA LEU A 130 -3.49 -6.10 1.52
C LEU A 130 -2.72 -7.22 2.23
N ALA A 131 -1.50 -7.55 1.77
CA ALA A 131 -0.64 -8.51 2.44
C ALA A 131 -0.24 -8.04 3.84
N ALA A 132 0.19 -6.78 3.98
CA ALA A 132 0.53 -6.20 5.28
C ALA A 132 -0.68 -6.22 6.24
N LEU A 133 -1.85 -5.78 5.79
CA LEU A 133 -3.09 -5.82 6.59
C LEU A 133 -3.48 -7.25 6.97
N LYS A 134 -3.39 -8.22 6.07
CA LYS A 134 -3.66 -9.64 6.35
C LYS A 134 -2.72 -10.22 7.40
N GLN A 135 -1.46 -9.83 7.36
CA GLN A 135 -0.44 -10.24 8.32
C GLN A 135 -0.49 -9.44 9.62
N GLN A 136 -1.44 -8.51 9.75
CA GLN A 136 -1.53 -7.59 10.89
C GLN A 136 -0.26 -6.77 11.09
N GLN A 137 0.50 -6.55 10.01
CA GLN A 137 1.73 -5.79 10.02
C GLN A 137 1.42 -4.30 9.88
N PRO A 138 1.88 -3.45 10.80
CA PRO A 138 1.71 -2.01 10.67
C PRO A 138 2.54 -1.47 9.52
N SER A 139 1.94 -0.54 8.77
CA SER A 139 2.60 0.16 7.66
C SER A 139 2.25 1.64 7.69
N LEU A 140 3.13 2.48 7.14
CA LEU A 140 2.85 3.87 6.88
C LEU A 140 2.53 4.07 5.41
N LEU A 141 1.52 4.86 5.14
CA LEU A 141 1.17 5.35 3.82
C LEU A 141 1.51 6.85 3.77
N PHE A 142 2.32 7.26 2.80
CA PHE A 142 2.61 8.67 2.55
C PHE A 142 1.60 9.21 1.56
N TRP A 143 0.82 10.18 1.98
CA TRP A 143 -0.20 10.83 1.17
C TRP A 143 -0.15 12.34 1.39
N ARG A 144 0.02 13.12 0.31
CA ARG A 144 0.16 14.59 0.35
C ARG A 144 1.25 15.07 1.31
N GLY A 145 2.41 14.43 1.26
CA GLY A 145 3.56 14.80 2.09
C GLY A 145 3.43 14.44 3.58
N HIS A 146 2.41 13.64 3.97
CA HIS A 146 2.19 13.27 5.36
C HIS A 146 2.13 11.74 5.52
N PRO A 147 2.82 11.17 6.52
CA PRO A 147 2.76 9.75 6.83
C PRO A 147 1.54 9.44 7.70
N TYR A 148 0.72 8.50 7.25
CA TYR A 148 -0.43 7.97 7.96
C TYR A 148 -0.24 6.49 8.27
N PHE A 149 -0.82 6.00 9.37
CA PHE A 149 -0.97 4.57 9.56
C PHE A 149 -2.08 4.03 8.68
N LEU A 150 -1.77 3.01 7.89
CA LEU A 150 -2.76 2.23 7.19
C LEU A 150 -3.43 1.27 8.18
N THR A 151 -4.71 1.50 8.46
CA THR A 151 -5.49 0.76 9.46
C THR A 151 -6.48 -0.20 8.84
N GLY A 152 -6.84 0.02 7.58
CA GLY A 152 -7.75 -0.87 6.87
C GLY A 152 -7.94 -0.50 5.41
N ALA A 153 -8.58 -1.38 4.67
CA ALA A 153 -8.93 -1.20 3.28
C ALA A 153 -10.27 -1.84 2.93
N THR A 154 -11.02 -1.21 2.02
CA THR A 154 -12.17 -1.79 1.34
C THR A 154 -11.87 -1.92 -0.14
N PHE A 155 -12.10 -3.10 -0.72
CA PHE A 155 -11.73 -3.41 -2.09
C PHE A 155 -12.67 -4.43 -2.74
N ASP A 156 -12.68 -4.46 -4.06
CA ASP A 156 -13.25 -5.55 -4.83
C ASP A 156 -12.16 -6.55 -5.21
N GLU A 157 -12.43 -7.83 -5.03
CA GLU A 157 -11.56 -8.91 -5.51
C GLU A 157 -12.16 -9.51 -6.78
N ARG A 158 -11.38 -9.55 -7.85
CA ARG A 158 -11.73 -10.22 -9.11
C ARG A 158 -10.84 -11.44 -9.26
N ILE A 159 -11.45 -12.60 -9.47
CA ILE A 159 -10.73 -13.86 -9.63
C ILE A 159 -10.93 -14.34 -11.07
N GLY A 160 -9.83 -14.43 -11.84
CA GLY A 160 -9.82 -15.01 -13.17
C GLY A 160 -10.08 -16.52 -13.15
N ARG A 161 -10.43 -17.09 -14.29
CA ARG A 161 -10.58 -18.56 -14.44
C ARG A 161 -9.30 -19.33 -14.20
N ASP A 162 -8.17 -18.69 -14.42
CA ASP A 162 -6.81 -19.19 -14.17
C ASP A 162 -6.37 -19.05 -12.70
N GLY A 163 -7.26 -18.56 -11.84
CA GLY A 163 -6.96 -18.29 -10.43
C GLY A 163 -6.24 -16.97 -10.18
N THR A 164 -5.92 -16.18 -11.21
CA THR A 164 -5.32 -14.85 -11.06
C THR A 164 -6.25 -13.95 -10.24
N ARG A 165 -5.70 -13.31 -9.22
CA ARG A 165 -6.44 -12.37 -8.39
C ARG A 165 -6.05 -10.94 -8.75
N MET A 166 -7.06 -10.09 -8.87
CA MET A 166 -6.90 -8.66 -9.06
C MET A 166 -7.72 -7.95 -8.00
N PHE A 167 -7.16 -6.88 -7.45
CA PHE A 167 -7.80 -6.10 -6.40
C PHE A 167 -8.04 -4.69 -6.91
N ASP A 168 -9.22 -4.17 -6.65
CA ASP A 168 -9.60 -2.79 -6.92
C ASP A 168 -9.96 -2.11 -5.60
N VAL A 169 -9.00 -1.33 -5.06
CA VAL A 169 -9.21 -0.60 -3.80
C VAL A 169 -10.19 0.51 -3.99
N LYS A 170 -11.18 0.57 -3.11
CA LYS A 170 -12.20 1.62 -3.04
C LYS A 170 -11.91 2.63 -1.95
N GLU A 171 -11.42 2.13 -0.81
CA GLU A 171 -11.21 2.94 0.38
C GLU A 171 -9.98 2.46 1.14
N LEU A 172 -9.19 3.40 1.64
CA LEU A 172 -8.13 3.15 2.62
C LEU A 172 -8.46 3.93 3.89
N ARG A 173 -8.47 3.23 5.01
CA ARG A 173 -8.62 3.85 6.33
C ARG A 173 -7.24 4.16 6.90
N LEU A 174 -7.06 5.41 7.28
CA LEU A 174 -5.78 5.96 7.71
C LEU A 174 -5.94 6.56 9.11
N ALA A 175 -4.97 6.35 9.97
CA ALA A 175 -4.91 6.97 11.28
C ALA A 175 -3.70 7.90 11.35
N GLU A 176 -3.91 9.07 11.95
CA GLU A 176 -2.85 10.00 12.26
C GLU A 176 -2.14 9.63 13.56
N THR A 177 -0.85 9.97 13.66
CA THR A 177 -0.07 9.84 14.89
C THR A 177 -0.42 10.92 15.90
N PHE A 178 -1.07 11.99 15.45
CA PHE A 178 -1.52 13.08 16.31
C PHE A 178 -2.90 12.79 16.88
N SER A 179 -3.01 12.58 18.19
CA SER A 179 -4.16 12.00 18.90
C SER A 179 -5.45 12.83 18.95
N LYS A 180 -5.47 14.02 18.39
CA LYS A 180 -6.63 14.91 18.43
C LYS A 180 -7.43 14.94 17.13
N GLN A 181 -6.90 14.35 16.07
CA GLN A 181 -7.57 14.36 14.77
C GLN A 181 -8.28 13.03 14.53
N PRO A 182 -9.49 13.06 13.96
CA PRO A 182 -10.16 11.86 13.52
C PRO A 182 -9.31 11.19 12.43
N GLY A 183 -9.41 9.87 12.28
CA GLY A 183 -8.80 9.15 11.18
C GLY A 183 -9.24 9.74 9.84
N VAL A 184 -8.37 9.66 8.85
CA VAL A 184 -8.62 10.14 7.48
C VAL A 184 -8.95 8.93 6.61
N THR A 185 -9.86 9.13 5.67
CA THR A 185 -10.24 8.10 4.70
C THR A 185 -9.90 8.57 3.30
N PHE A 186 -9.05 7.80 2.62
CA PHE A 186 -8.86 7.91 1.18
C PHE A 186 -9.99 7.15 0.48
N GLU A 187 -10.68 7.80 -0.46
CA GLU A 187 -11.75 7.19 -1.26
C GLU A 187 -11.47 7.33 -2.75
N LYS A 188 -11.49 6.22 -3.46
CA LYS A 188 -11.38 6.22 -4.92
C LYS A 188 -12.53 6.99 -5.55
N GLY A 189 -12.20 7.93 -6.42
CA GLY A 189 -13.17 8.80 -7.08
C GLY A 189 -13.34 10.16 -6.42
N ARG A 190 -13.08 10.29 -5.12
CA ARG A 190 -12.92 11.57 -4.43
C ARG A 190 -11.47 12.02 -4.44
N ASP A 191 -10.57 11.10 -4.12
CA ASP A 191 -9.15 11.34 -3.94
C ASP A 191 -8.35 10.77 -5.10
N ASN A 192 -7.21 11.40 -5.42
CA ASN A 192 -6.36 10.96 -6.52
C ASN A 192 -5.27 10.00 -6.02
N LEU A 193 -5.24 8.79 -6.60
CA LEU A 193 -4.21 7.79 -6.29
C LEU A 193 -2.78 8.30 -6.55
N SER A 194 -2.58 9.22 -7.49
CA SER A 194 -1.25 9.79 -7.76
C SER A 194 -0.71 10.65 -6.63
N GLU A 195 -1.52 11.05 -5.66
CA GLU A 195 -1.10 11.76 -4.46
C GLU A 195 -0.54 10.84 -3.37
N ILE A 196 -0.65 9.52 -3.55
CA ILE A 196 0.02 8.54 -2.70
C ILE A 196 1.47 8.43 -3.16
N GLU A 197 2.39 8.80 -2.31
CA GLU A 197 3.82 8.84 -2.60
C GLU A 197 4.50 7.49 -2.40
N GLY A 198 3.96 6.67 -1.50
CA GLY A 198 4.44 5.32 -1.26
C GLY A 198 3.96 4.72 0.05
N THR A 199 4.40 3.49 0.30
CA THR A 199 4.16 2.74 1.54
C THR A 199 5.47 2.29 2.15
N LEU A 200 5.55 2.34 3.49
CA LEU A 200 6.72 2.00 4.26
C LEU A 200 6.37 0.94 5.30
N THR A 201 7.18 -0.10 5.36
CA THR A 201 7.17 -1.11 6.43
C THR A 201 8.56 -1.26 7.02
N VAL A 202 8.64 -1.73 8.27
CA VAL A 202 9.90 -2.08 8.93
C VAL A 202 9.81 -3.49 9.45
N SER A 203 10.77 -4.33 9.06
CA SER A 203 10.93 -5.68 9.55
C SER A 203 11.97 -5.70 10.68
N VAL A 204 11.72 -6.50 11.71
CA VAL A 204 12.64 -6.73 12.84
C VAL A 204 13.21 -8.14 12.72
N ILE A 205 14.52 -8.25 12.63
CA ILE A 205 15.25 -9.51 12.52
C ILE A 205 16.05 -9.70 13.83
N PRO A 206 15.72 -10.68 14.65
CA PRO A 206 16.54 -11.05 15.80
C PRO A 206 17.94 -11.53 15.35
N LEU A 207 19.00 -11.15 16.09
CA LEU A 207 20.40 -11.54 15.85
C LEU A 207 20.89 -12.47 16.92
#